data_3a9fec9a226cd3b3efe716dcd849dc60
#
_entry.id   3a9fec9a226cd3b3efe716dcd849dc60
#
_cell.length_a   1.000
_cell.length_b   1.000
_cell.length_c   1.000
_cell.angle_alpha   90.00
_cell.angle_beta   90.00
_cell.angle_gamma   90.00
#
_symmetry.space_group_name_H-M   'P 1'
#
loop_
_entity.id
_entity.type
_entity.pdbx_description
1 polymer ?
#
loop_
_entity_poly.entity_id
_entity_poly.type
_entity_poly.pdbx_seq_one_letter_code
_entity_poly.pdbx_strand_id
1 'polypeptide(L)'
;MIISQDLQLIFLKTKKVGGTSFEMALSKYCGDVDVITPITPNDEAQRKSLGFRTAQHFENPVWFKMQNGKRVPFGRADGTFYNHISASEAAKMIPAEIWDGYLKVSMVRSPYDVMISRYFWEGGEKTGIEYGDFVARFTKLLLENKAITHIRHTSPVDFFIRYEHLDEDIKALQKKLNITGLLDTFKSLKAKGNLRPKTGTSIQEMYKKYPDAKKIIDKICAEEIEKFGYDFEIS
;
A
#
# COMPACT_ATOMS: atom_id res chain seq x y z
N MET A 1 -7.29 -1.17 1.82
CA MET A 1 -7.03 -0.80 3.23
C MET A 1 -7.59 -1.88 4.16
N ILE A 2 -6.90 -2.19 5.25
CA ILE A 2 -7.41 -3.06 6.32
C ILE A 2 -7.24 -2.36 7.65
N ILE A 3 -8.26 -2.47 8.53
CA ILE A 3 -8.15 -2.14 9.94
C ILE A 3 -8.49 -3.42 10.69
N SER A 4 -7.48 -4.08 11.23
CA SER A 4 -7.67 -5.30 12.01
C SER A 4 -7.69 -4.96 13.49
N GLN A 5 -8.84 -5.16 14.11
CA GLN A 5 -9.01 -4.99 15.55
C GLN A 5 -8.36 -6.16 16.32
N ASP A 6 -8.27 -7.33 15.70
CA ASP A 6 -7.62 -8.51 16.27
C ASP A 6 -6.09 -8.39 16.29
N LEU A 7 -5.50 -7.87 15.24
CA LEU A 7 -4.05 -7.65 15.13
C LEU A 7 -3.62 -6.28 15.67
N GLN A 8 -4.57 -5.42 16.04
CA GLN A 8 -4.32 -4.01 16.38
C GLN A 8 -3.47 -3.31 15.31
N LEU A 9 -3.88 -3.43 14.04
CA LEU A 9 -3.14 -2.98 12.87
C LEU A 9 -4.03 -2.17 11.92
N ILE A 10 -3.47 -1.10 11.35
CA ILE A 10 -4.04 -0.32 10.26
C ILE A 10 -3.11 -0.40 9.06
N PHE A 11 -3.55 -1.05 7.98
CA PHE A 11 -2.79 -1.09 6.72
C PHE A 11 -3.26 0.02 5.78
N LEU A 12 -2.43 1.05 5.62
CA LEU A 12 -2.62 2.15 4.67
C LEU A 12 -2.00 1.75 3.32
N LYS A 13 -2.84 1.48 2.33
CA LYS A 13 -2.43 0.90 1.05
C LYS A 13 -2.06 1.96 0.02
N THR A 14 -0.79 2.08 -0.30
CA THR A 14 -0.27 2.88 -1.41
C THR A 14 -0.42 2.17 -2.77
N LYS A 15 -0.26 2.94 -3.85
CA LYS A 15 -0.45 2.46 -5.24
C LYS A 15 0.87 1.98 -5.85
N LYS A 16 0.82 0.93 -6.65
CA LYS A 16 1.94 0.39 -7.46
C LYS A 16 3.13 -0.19 -6.67
N VAL A 17 2.87 -0.64 -5.44
CA VAL A 17 3.87 -1.20 -4.51
C VAL A 17 3.65 -2.70 -4.20
N GLY A 18 2.77 -3.39 -4.93
CA GLY A 18 2.39 -4.78 -4.60
C GLY A 18 1.34 -4.89 -3.50
N GLY A 19 0.74 -3.76 -3.09
CA GLY A 19 -0.18 -3.67 -1.96
C GLY A 19 -1.43 -4.55 -2.07
N THR A 20 -1.91 -4.90 -3.27
CA THR A 20 -3.07 -5.79 -3.43
C THR A 20 -2.75 -7.22 -2.98
N SER A 21 -1.61 -7.77 -3.38
CA SER A 21 -1.18 -9.10 -2.93
C SER A 21 -0.94 -9.12 -1.42
N PHE A 22 -0.36 -8.06 -0.86
CA PHE A 22 -0.14 -7.95 0.57
C PHE A 22 -1.47 -7.84 1.34
N GLU A 23 -2.42 -7.02 0.88
CA GLU A 23 -3.76 -6.89 1.47
C GLU A 23 -4.53 -8.22 1.44
N MET A 24 -4.45 -8.96 0.34
CA MET A 24 -5.03 -10.31 0.25
C MET A 24 -4.37 -11.27 1.25
N ALA A 25 -3.04 -11.29 1.34
CA ALA A 25 -2.33 -12.13 2.30
C ALA A 25 -2.68 -11.78 3.76
N LEU A 26 -2.75 -10.49 4.07
CA LEU A 26 -3.10 -10.00 5.40
C LEU A 26 -4.55 -10.35 5.78
N SER A 27 -5.47 -10.34 4.80
CA SER A 27 -6.88 -10.65 5.05
C SER A 27 -7.13 -12.09 5.53
N LYS A 28 -6.19 -13.02 5.35
CA LYS A 28 -6.21 -14.36 5.95
C LYS A 28 -6.24 -14.34 7.47
N TYR A 29 -5.66 -13.31 8.07
CA TYR A 29 -5.50 -13.16 9.52
C TYR A 29 -6.53 -12.23 10.14
N CYS A 30 -7.46 -11.73 9.34
CA CYS A 30 -8.52 -10.83 9.80
C CYS A 30 -9.67 -11.60 10.43
N GLY A 31 -10.25 -11.04 11.47
CA GLY A 31 -11.41 -11.55 12.18
C GLY A 31 -12.75 -11.02 11.65
N ASP A 32 -13.82 -11.37 12.37
CA ASP A 32 -15.21 -11.05 11.98
C ASP A 32 -15.55 -9.56 12.05
N VAL A 33 -14.84 -8.80 12.91
CA VAL A 33 -15.12 -7.39 13.16
C VAL A 33 -14.17 -6.44 12.42
N ASP A 34 -13.20 -7.00 11.71
CA ASP A 34 -12.19 -6.22 11.01
C ASP A 34 -12.75 -5.50 9.80
N VAL A 35 -12.24 -4.32 9.51
CA VAL A 35 -12.59 -3.54 8.32
C VAL A 35 -11.68 -3.94 7.18
N ILE A 36 -12.26 -4.37 6.06
CA ILE A 36 -11.54 -4.73 4.84
C ILE A 36 -12.20 -4.03 3.67
N THR A 37 -11.48 -3.13 3.02
CA THR A 37 -12.02 -2.42 1.85
C THR A 37 -12.06 -3.31 0.61
N PRO A 38 -13.02 -3.09 -0.31
CA PRO A 38 -13.08 -3.81 -1.57
C PRO A 38 -11.87 -3.51 -2.45
N ILE A 39 -11.45 -4.52 -3.19
CA ILE A 39 -10.44 -4.45 -4.27
C ILE A 39 -11.12 -4.71 -5.61
N THR A 40 -10.35 -4.99 -6.68
CA THR A 40 -11.00 -5.27 -7.97
C THR A 40 -11.83 -6.57 -7.90
N PRO A 41 -12.91 -6.70 -8.70
CA PRO A 41 -13.76 -7.90 -8.67
C PRO A 41 -12.97 -9.21 -8.87
N ASN A 42 -11.98 -9.22 -9.75
CA ASN A 42 -11.13 -10.39 -9.97
C ASN A 42 -10.24 -10.72 -8.76
N ASP A 43 -9.67 -9.70 -8.11
CA ASP A 43 -8.88 -9.89 -6.89
C ASP A 43 -9.77 -10.35 -5.72
N GLU A 44 -11.02 -9.85 -5.61
CA GLU A 44 -12.00 -10.34 -4.62
C GLU A 44 -12.39 -11.81 -4.86
N ALA A 45 -12.63 -12.19 -6.12
CA ALA A 45 -12.92 -13.56 -6.47
C ALA A 45 -11.76 -14.50 -6.09
N GLN A 46 -10.52 -14.08 -6.36
CA GLN A 46 -9.33 -14.81 -5.95
C GLN A 46 -9.22 -14.90 -4.42
N ARG A 47 -9.41 -13.79 -3.69
CA ARG A 47 -9.38 -13.74 -2.22
C ARG A 47 -10.39 -14.73 -1.62
N LYS A 48 -11.61 -14.73 -2.17
CA LYS A 48 -12.68 -15.65 -1.77
C LYS A 48 -12.34 -17.12 -2.06
N SER A 49 -11.79 -17.43 -3.24
CA SER A 49 -11.43 -18.80 -3.63
C SER A 49 -10.34 -19.41 -2.74
N LEU A 50 -9.50 -18.56 -2.14
CA LEU A 50 -8.47 -18.96 -1.18
C LEU A 50 -8.99 -19.13 0.26
N GLY A 51 -10.27 -18.88 0.50
CA GLY A 51 -10.88 -18.94 1.82
C GLY A 51 -10.46 -17.77 2.74
N PHE A 52 -9.93 -16.68 2.18
CA PHE A 52 -9.55 -15.49 2.95
C PHE A 52 -10.76 -14.58 3.17
N ARG A 53 -10.69 -13.72 4.20
CA ARG A 53 -11.74 -12.72 4.44
C ARG A 53 -11.84 -11.78 3.24
N THR A 54 -13.06 -11.61 2.73
CA THR A 54 -13.39 -10.65 1.65
C THR A 54 -13.69 -9.27 2.20
N ALA A 55 -14.06 -8.32 1.34
CA ALA A 55 -14.49 -7.00 1.76
C ALA A 55 -15.61 -7.09 2.80
N GLN A 56 -15.44 -6.43 3.94
CA GLN A 56 -16.41 -6.41 5.03
C GLN A 56 -16.28 -5.13 5.87
N HIS A 57 -17.36 -4.69 6.50
CA HIS A 57 -17.42 -3.58 7.46
C HIS A 57 -16.75 -2.27 7.01
N PHE A 58 -16.63 -2.05 5.71
CA PHE A 58 -16.01 -0.82 5.18
C PHE A 58 -17.00 0.36 5.13
N GLU A 59 -18.29 0.11 5.30
CA GLU A 59 -19.34 1.12 5.40
C GLU A 59 -19.79 1.25 6.86
N ASN A 60 -19.64 2.43 7.42
CA ASN A 60 -20.07 2.74 8.79
C ASN A 60 -19.65 1.69 9.83
N PRO A 61 -18.38 1.30 9.92
CA PRO A 61 -17.95 0.23 10.81
C PRO A 61 -18.21 0.51 12.27
N VAL A 62 -18.45 -0.56 13.02
CA VAL A 62 -18.57 -0.54 14.49
C VAL A 62 -17.20 -0.86 15.10
N TRP A 63 -16.82 -0.08 16.10
CA TRP A 63 -15.58 -0.26 16.84
C TRP A 63 -15.83 -0.98 18.15
N PHE A 64 -14.95 -1.92 18.49
CA PHE A 64 -15.05 -2.75 19.68
C PHE A 64 -13.84 -2.56 20.58
N LYS A 65 -14.05 -2.67 21.89
CA LYS A 65 -13.00 -2.79 22.90
C LYS A 65 -13.21 -4.03 23.75
N MET A 66 -12.12 -4.52 24.33
CA MET A 66 -12.21 -5.63 25.27
C MET A 66 -12.62 -5.11 26.66
N GLN A 67 -13.69 -5.68 27.22
CA GLN A 67 -14.15 -5.38 28.57
C GLN A 67 -14.54 -6.72 29.24
N ASN A 68 -13.88 -7.07 30.34
CA ASN A 68 -14.11 -8.32 31.06
C ASN A 68 -14.05 -9.59 30.16
N GLY A 69 -13.07 -9.64 29.25
CA GLY A 69 -12.89 -10.75 28.30
C GLY A 69 -13.89 -10.81 27.14
N LYS A 70 -14.78 -9.82 27.00
CA LYS A 70 -15.77 -9.75 25.91
C LYS A 70 -15.55 -8.53 25.05
N ARG A 71 -15.86 -8.64 23.75
CA ARG A 71 -15.94 -7.51 22.84
C ARG A 71 -17.19 -6.70 23.09
N VAL A 72 -17.04 -5.42 23.40
CA VAL A 72 -18.14 -4.48 23.64
C VAL A 72 -18.04 -3.34 22.62
N PRO A 73 -19.10 -3.03 21.86
CA PRO A 73 -19.09 -1.89 20.97
C PRO A 73 -18.94 -0.59 21.76
N PHE A 74 -18.10 0.34 21.28
CA PHE A 74 -17.90 1.63 21.92
C PHE A 74 -18.00 2.82 20.97
N GLY A 75 -18.14 2.58 19.67
CA GLY A 75 -18.28 3.62 18.66
C GLY A 75 -18.64 3.07 17.30
N ARG A 76 -19.06 3.98 16.42
CA ARG A 76 -19.32 3.70 15.01
C ARG A 76 -18.74 4.83 14.16
N ALA A 77 -18.11 4.50 13.04
CA ALA A 77 -17.75 5.51 12.05
C ALA A 77 -19.00 5.91 11.26
N ASP A 78 -19.04 7.18 10.86
CA ASP A 78 -19.99 7.67 9.86
C ASP A 78 -19.21 7.90 8.55
N GLY A 79 -19.40 7.02 7.58
CA GLY A 79 -18.72 7.09 6.30
C GLY A 79 -18.22 5.74 5.78
N THR A 80 -17.61 5.79 4.61
CA THR A 80 -17.14 4.61 3.88
C THR A 80 -15.63 4.64 3.74
N PHE A 81 -14.97 3.58 4.21
CA PHE A 81 -13.57 3.33 3.91
C PHE A 81 -13.43 2.77 2.49
N TYR A 82 -12.44 3.22 1.77
CA TYR A 82 -12.20 2.79 0.40
C TYR A 82 -10.72 2.49 0.13
N ASN A 83 -10.49 1.81 -0.98
CA ASN A 83 -9.14 1.47 -1.39
C ASN A 83 -8.30 2.73 -1.67
N HIS A 84 -7.11 2.80 -1.12
CA HIS A 84 -6.21 3.97 -1.25
C HIS A 84 -6.72 5.26 -0.58
N ILE A 85 -7.52 5.16 0.46
CA ILE A 85 -7.94 6.32 1.28
C ILE A 85 -6.72 7.02 1.88
N SER A 86 -6.75 8.34 1.98
CA SER A 86 -5.66 9.11 2.59
C SER A 86 -5.60 8.91 4.11
N ALA A 87 -4.40 9.05 4.69
CA ALA A 87 -4.21 8.98 6.14
C ALA A 87 -5.08 10.00 6.87
N SER A 88 -5.20 11.22 6.32
CA SER A 88 -6.00 12.29 6.93
C SER A 88 -7.50 11.98 6.95
N GLU A 89 -8.03 11.36 5.90
CA GLU A 89 -9.45 10.95 5.85
C GLU A 89 -9.70 9.76 6.78
N ALA A 90 -8.82 8.76 6.74
CA ALA A 90 -8.91 7.59 7.62
C ALA A 90 -8.88 8.01 9.11
N ALA A 91 -7.95 8.89 9.49
CA ALA A 91 -7.83 9.38 10.87
C ALA A 91 -9.08 10.11 11.39
N LYS A 92 -9.86 10.74 10.52
CA LYS A 92 -11.12 11.43 10.92
C LYS A 92 -12.25 10.45 11.23
N MET A 93 -12.22 9.25 10.64
CA MET A 93 -13.27 8.25 10.77
C MET A 93 -12.93 7.17 11.81
N ILE A 94 -11.67 7.02 12.15
CA ILE A 94 -11.18 6.04 13.14
C ILE A 94 -11.13 6.74 14.52
N PRO A 95 -11.69 6.17 15.59
CA PRO A 95 -11.53 6.71 16.93
C PRO A 95 -10.05 6.91 17.29
N ALA A 96 -9.73 8.01 17.97
CA ALA A 96 -8.35 8.34 18.36
C ALA A 96 -7.67 7.19 19.13
N GLU A 97 -8.41 6.52 20.01
CA GLU A 97 -7.95 5.35 20.76
C GLU A 97 -7.43 4.22 19.83
N ILE A 98 -8.12 3.98 18.72
CA ILE A 98 -7.70 2.98 17.72
C ILE A 98 -6.58 3.56 16.83
N TRP A 99 -6.76 4.79 16.34
CA TRP A 99 -5.78 5.41 15.45
C TRP A 99 -4.41 5.52 16.09
N ASP A 100 -4.34 5.98 17.33
CA ASP A 100 -3.09 6.17 18.05
C ASP A 100 -2.52 4.86 18.61
N GLY A 101 -3.39 3.92 19.03
CA GLY A 101 -3.00 2.67 19.66
C GLY A 101 -2.60 1.55 18.70
N TYR A 102 -3.08 1.56 17.44
CA TYR A 102 -2.82 0.47 16.49
C TYR A 102 -1.56 0.74 15.68
N LEU A 103 -0.86 -0.35 15.34
CA LEU A 103 0.31 -0.32 14.45
C LEU A 103 -0.10 0.10 13.04
N LYS A 104 0.35 1.27 12.58
CA LYS A 104 0.12 1.73 11.22
C LYS A 104 1.21 1.21 10.28
N VAL A 105 0.80 0.39 9.32
CA VAL A 105 1.67 -0.25 8.34
C VAL A 105 1.37 0.28 6.96
N SER A 106 2.39 0.54 6.16
CA SER A 106 2.24 0.83 4.73
C SER A 106 3.34 0.15 3.92
N MET A 107 3.18 0.16 2.61
CA MET A 107 4.22 -0.30 1.68
C MET A 107 4.78 0.89 0.92
N VAL A 108 6.09 0.87 0.69
CA VAL A 108 6.81 1.84 -0.15
C VAL A 108 7.61 1.12 -1.22
N ARG A 109 7.90 1.83 -2.28
CA ARG A 109 8.71 1.37 -3.41
C ARG A 109 9.41 2.59 -3.98
N SER A 110 10.60 2.42 -4.54
CA SER A 110 11.30 3.50 -5.24
C SER A 110 10.32 4.28 -6.13
N PRO A 111 10.18 5.61 -5.95
CA PRO A 111 9.25 6.43 -6.72
C PRO A 111 9.53 6.37 -8.22
N TYR A 112 10.80 6.15 -8.58
CA TYR A 112 11.21 5.92 -9.95
C TYR A 112 10.57 4.65 -10.52
N ASP A 113 10.60 3.56 -9.75
CA ASP A 113 10.06 2.27 -10.17
C ASP A 113 8.51 2.25 -10.08
N VAL A 114 7.91 3.02 -9.18
CA VAL A 114 6.46 3.28 -9.13
C VAL A 114 5.98 3.87 -10.45
N MET A 115 6.68 4.88 -10.99
CA MET A 115 6.30 5.53 -12.25
C MET A 115 6.50 4.61 -13.45
N ILE A 116 7.58 3.84 -13.51
CA ILE A 116 7.79 2.81 -14.55
C ILE A 116 6.67 1.76 -14.47
N SER A 117 6.35 1.27 -13.27
CA SER A 117 5.27 0.31 -13.06
C SER A 117 3.91 0.86 -13.49
N ARG A 118 3.65 2.13 -13.28
CA ARG A 118 2.42 2.79 -13.71
C ARG A 118 2.36 2.92 -15.22
N TYR A 119 3.45 3.32 -15.85
CA TYR A 119 3.55 3.47 -17.31
C TYR A 119 3.16 2.17 -18.03
N PHE A 120 3.78 1.06 -17.66
CA PHE A 120 3.48 -0.24 -18.27
C PHE A 120 2.10 -0.79 -17.90
N TRP A 121 1.57 -0.41 -16.74
CA TRP A 121 0.19 -0.73 -16.38
C TRP A 121 -0.83 -0.04 -17.29
N GLU A 122 -0.58 1.19 -17.71
CA GLU A 122 -1.42 1.95 -18.65
C GLU A 122 -1.23 1.53 -20.12
N GLY A 123 -0.33 0.59 -20.41
CA GLY A 123 -0.06 0.08 -21.75
C GLY A 123 1.31 0.43 -22.30
N GLY A 124 2.10 1.26 -21.61
CA GLY A 124 3.46 1.62 -22.01
C GLY A 124 3.50 2.30 -23.39
N GLU A 125 4.45 1.89 -24.21
CA GLU A 125 4.67 2.43 -25.57
C GLU A 125 3.44 2.27 -26.50
N LYS A 126 2.57 1.31 -26.22
CA LYS A 126 1.33 1.11 -27.01
C LYS A 126 0.35 2.27 -26.93
N THR A 127 0.50 3.13 -25.92
CA THR A 127 -0.34 4.33 -25.76
C THR A 127 0.08 5.47 -26.68
N GLY A 128 1.26 5.39 -27.34
CA GLY A 128 1.87 6.47 -28.12
C GLY A 128 2.42 7.62 -27.26
N ILE A 129 2.47 7.46 -25.92
CA ILE A 129 3.01 8.47 -25.01
C ILE A 129 4.42 8.06 -24.63
N GLU A 130 5.40 8.92 -24.89
CA GLU A 130 6.78 8.72 -24.43
C GLU A 130 6.84 8.77 -22.90
N TYR A 131 7.74 7.99 -22.29
CA TYR A 131 7.82 7.89 -20.83
C TYR A 131 8.09 9.24 -20.13
N GLY A 132 8.91 10.11 -20.73
CA GLY A 132 9.16 11.45 -20.19
C GLY A 132 7.89 12.29 -20.07
N ASP A 133 7.07 12.32 -21.13
CA ASP A 133 5.77 13.00 -21.15
C ASP A 133 4.78 12.36 -20.17
N PHE A 134 4.83 11.04 -20.06
CA PHE A 134 4.00 10.32 -19.10
C PHE A 134 4.32 10.75 -17.67
N VAL A 135 5.60 10.78 -17.28
CA VAL A 135 6.00 11.24 -15.94
C VAL A 135 5.52 12.67 -15.68
N ALA A 136 5.72 13.58 -16.64
CA ALA A 136 5.28 14.98 -16.49
C ALA A 136 3.76 15.12 -16.25
N ARG A 137 2.95 14.26 -16.88
CA ARG A 137 1.47 14.30 -16.78
C ARG A 137 0.92 13.56 -15.56
N PHE A 138 1.57 12.49 -15.10
CA PHE A 138 1.01 11.56 -14.12
C PHE A 138 1.67 11.63 -12.74
N THR A 139 2.37 12.71 -12.41
CA THR A 139 2.99 12.95 -11.09
C THR A 139 1.98 12.93 -9.93
N LYS A 140 0.69 13.14 -10.20
CA LYS A 140 -0.39 13.07 -9.21
C LYS A 140 -0.36 11.75 -8.43
N LEU A 141 0.04 10.63 -9.06
CA LEU A 141 0.17 9.33 -8.38
C LEU A 141 1.12 9.38 -7.18
N LEU A 142 2.26 10.08 -7.32
CA LEU A 142 3.26 10.21 -6.27
C LEU A 142 2.71 11.03 -5.09
N LEU A 143 2.00 12.12 -5.41
CA LEU A 143 1.33 12.95 -4.40
C LEU A 143 0.20 12.20 -3.69
N GLU A 144 -0.55 11.37 -4.41
CA GLU A 144 -1.57 10.50 -3.82
C GLU A 144 -0.97 9.47 -2.87
N ASN A 145 0.17 8.85 -3.22
CA ASN A 145 0.89 7.95 -2.32
C ASN A 145 1.38 8.69 -1.07
N LYS A 146 1.90 9.91 -1.22
CA LYS A 146 2.26 10.75 -0.08
C LYS A 146 1.06 11.06 0.82
N ALA A 147 -0.10 11.36 0.25
CA ALA A 147 -1.33 11.61 1.02
C ALA A 147 -1.84 10.37 1.78
N ILE A 148 -1.59 9.14 1.28
CA ILE A 148 -1.93 7.90 1.97
C ILE A 148 -1.04 7.67 3.20
N THR A 149 0.21 8.12 3.16
CA THR A 149 1.21 7.85 4.20
C THR A 149 1.53 9.05 5.08
N HIS A 150 0.97 10.23 4.81
CA HIS A 150 1.25 11.46 5.54
C HIS A 150 -0.03 12.22 5.90
N ILE A 151 0.00 12.87 7.06
CA ILE A 151 -0.95 13.89 7.48
C ILE A 151 -0.16 15.20 7.54
N ARG A 152 -0.48 16.16 6.65
CA ARG A 152 0.33 17.36 6.45
C ARG A 152 1.76 16.99 6.04
N HIS A 153 2.75 17.20 6.93
CA HIS A 153 4.18 16.92 6.69
C HIS A 153 4.71 15.74 7.51
N THR A 154 3.86 15.07 8.30
CA THR A 154 4.28 14.00 9.19
C THR A 154 3.67 12.67 8.78
N SER A 155 4.49 11.62 8.75
CA SER A 155 3.99 10.28 8.52
C SER A 155 3.52 9.66 9.83
N PRO A 156 2.25 9.24 9.96
CA PRO A 156 1.78 8.45 11.08
C PRO A 156 2.17 6.98 10.98
N VAL A 157 2.81 6.56 9.88
CA VAL A 157 3.14 5.15 9.63
C VAL A 157 4.29 4.71 10.54
N ASP A 158 4.04 3.67 11.33
CA ASP A 158 5.00 3.11 12.30
C ASP A 158 5.92 2.07 11.66
N PHE A 159 5.45 1.40 10.58
CA PHE A 159 6.21 0.35 9.93
C PHE A 159 6.03 0.39 8.41
N PHE A 160 7.12 0.53 7.67
CA PHE A 160 7.14 0.49 6.22
C PHE A 160 7.67 -0.86 5.72
N ILE A 161 6.92 -1.49 4.80
CA ILE A 161 7.38 -2.63 4.02
C ILE A 161 7.96 -2.07 2.73
N ARG A 162 9.26 -2.19 2.53
CA ARG A 162 9.97 -1.75 1.33
C ARG A 162 9.83 -2.82 0.24
N TYR A 163 9.40 -2.41 -0.95
CA TYR A 163 9.23 -3.33 -2.08
C TYR A 163 10.53 -4.06 -2.45
N GLU A 164 11.64 -3.37 -2.30
CA GLU A 164 12.99 -3.85 -2.55
C GLU A 164 13.47 -4.87 -1.48
N HIS A 165 12.80 -4.90 -0.32
CA HIS A 165 13.14 -5.73 0.85
C HIS A 165 11.95 -6.53 1.38
N LEU A 166 11.03 -6.96 0.50
CA LEU A 166 9.76 -7.61 0.86
C LEU A 166 9.93 -8.80 1.82
N ASP A 167 10.88 -9.68 1.56
CA ASP A 167 11.09 -10.88 2.36
C ASP A 167 11.52 -10.56 3.78
N GLU A 168 12.43 -9.60 3.92
CA GLU A 168 12.96 -9.14 5.20
C GLU A 168 11.88 -8.42 6.01
N ASP A 169 11.23 -7.43 5.38
CA ASP A 169 10.28 -6.58 6.06
C ASP A 169 8.98 -7.31 6.43
N ILE A 170 8.49 -8.23 5.56
CA ILE A 170 7.31 -9.03 5.89
C ILE A 170 7.63 -10.02 7.02
N LYS A 171 8.83 -10.62 7.07
CA LYS A 171 9.26 -11.45 8.21
C LYS A 171 9.33 -10.65 9.51
N ALA A 172 9.86 -9.44 9.46
CA ALA A 172 9.91 -8.55 10.62
C ALA A 172 8.51 -8.19 11.11
N LEU A 173 7.59 -7.88 10.19
CA LEU A 173 6.20 -7.62 10.53
C LEU A 173 5.49 -8.85 11.13
N GLN A 174 5.70 -10.05 10.56
CA GLN A 174 5.18 -11.31 11.12
C GLN A 174 5.57 -11.47 12.60
N LYS A 175 6.87 -11.25 12.90
CA LYS A 175 7.39 -11.33 14.27
C LYS A 175 6.71 -10.29 15.18
N LYS A 176 6.57 -9.05 14.68
CA LYS A 176 5.94 -7.96 15.43
C LYS A 176 4.47 -8.23 15.75
N LEU A 177 3.75 -8.87 14.83
CA LEU A 177 2.33 -9.23 14.97
C LEU A 177 2.11 -10.59 15.66
N ASN A 178 3.18 -11.32 15.96
CA ASN A 178 3.12 -12.70 16.48
C ASN A 178 2.28 -13.64 15.61
N ILE A 179 2.41 -13.54 14.28
CA ILE A 179 1.75 -14.41 13.30
C ILE A 179 2.79 -15.15 12.46
N THR A 180 2.38 -16.24 11.81
CA THR A 180 3.26 -17.06 10.95
C THR A 180 2.66 -17.23 9.56
N GLY A 181 3.50 -17.44 8.54
CA GLY A 181 3.07 -17.78 7.18
C GLY A 181 2.56 -16.60 6.33
N LEU A 182 2.63 -15.36 6.80
CA LEU A 182 2.23 -14.17 6.01
C LEU A 182 3.09 -14.03 4.76
N LEU A 183 4.42 -14.21 4.87
CA LEU A 183 5.33 -14.14 3.73
C LEU A 183 5.04 -15.22 2.69
N ASP A 184 4.82 -16.46 3.13
CA ASP A 184 4.54 -17.58 2.23
C ASP A 184 3.21 -17.36 1.50
N THR A 185 2.19 -16.90 2.24
CA THR A 185 0.90 -16.51 1.66
C THR A 185 1.08 -15.37 0.65
N PHE A 186 1.83 -14.32 0.98
CA PHE A 186 2.13 -13.23 0.06
C PHE A 186 2.83 -13.71 -1.21
N LYS A 187 3.84 -14.59 -1.07
CA LYS A 187 4.58 -15.15 -2.21
C LYS A 187 3.71 -16.01 -3.12
N SER A 188 2.75 -16.74 -2.57
CA SER A 188 1.81 -17.54 -3.36
C SER A 188 0.84 -16.69 -4.20
N LEU A 189 0.64 -15.43 -3.82
CA LEU A 189 -0.26 -14.48 -4.48
C LEU A 189 0.41 -13.65 -5.59
N LYS A 190 1.61 -14.01 -6.06
CA LYS A 190 2.32 -13.28 -7.14
C LYS A 190 1.50 -13.26 -8.43
N ALA A 191 0.62 -12.27 -8.57
CA ALA A 191 -0.38 -12.27 -9.61
C ALA A 191 -0.14 -11.29 -10.78
N LYS A 192 0.77 -10.31 -10.71
CA LYS A 192 0.76 -9.20 -11.70
C LYS A 192 2.15 -8.75 -12.18
N GLY A 193 3.15 -9.64 -12.17
CA GLY A 193 4.55 -9.31 -12.50
C GLY A 193 4.91 -9.21 -13.99
N ASN A 194 4.01 -9.53 -14.91
CA ASN A 194 4.35 -9.76 -16.33
C ASN A 194 4.01 -8.59 -17.28
N LEU A 195 3.62 -7.43 -16.76
CA LEU A 195 3.23 -6.28 -17.60
C LEU A 195 4.44 -5.47 -18.08
N ARG A 196 5.55 -5.50 -17.34
CA ARG A 196 6.77 -4.78 -17.66
C ARG A 196 7.68 -5.67 -18.50
N PRO A 197 8.21 -5.20 -19.65
CA PRO A 197 9.23 -5.90 -20.41
C PRO A 197 10.45 -6.24 -19.54
N LYS A 198 11.10 -7.35 -19.83
CA LYS A 198 12.27 -7.80 -19.04
C LYS A 198 13.56 -7.05 -19.37
N THR A 199 13.63 -6.42 -20.53
CA THR A 199 14.82 -5.70 -21.05
C THR A 199 14.48 -4.26 -21.39
N GLY A 200 15.43 -3.35 -21.27
CA GLY A 200 15.29 -1.95 -21.62
C GLY A 200 14.39 -1.13 -20.67
N THR A 201 14.04 -1.67 -19.50
CA THR A 201 13.09 -1.05 -18.59
C THR A 201 13.56 -0.99 -17.14
N SER A 202 14.83 -1.25 -16.87
CA SER A 202 15.42 -1.01 -15.55
C SER A 202 15.33 0.49 -15.20
N ILE A 203 15.47 0.82 -13.93
CA ILE A 203 15.48 2.22 -13.49
C ILE A 203 16.58 2.99 -14.25
N GLN A 204 17.80 2.45 -14.29
CA GLN A 204 18.94 3.07 -14.96
C GLN A 204 18.68 3.29 -16.45
N GLU A 205 18.20 2.29 -17.19
CA GLU A 205 17.93 2.40 -18.62
C GLU A 205 16.84 3.43 -18.92
N MET A 206 15.73 3.41 -18.16
CA MET A 206 14.62 4.34 -18.37
C MET A 206 15.05 5.78 -18.10
N TYR A 207 15.75 6.05 -17.00
CA TYR A 207 16.13 7.41 -16.64
C TYR A 207 17.39 7.92 -17.36
N LYS A 208 18.23 7.02 -17.91
CA LYS A 208 19.26 7.40 -18.87
C LYS A 208 18.64 7.91 -20.17
N LYS A 209 17.57 7.28 -20.65
CA LYS A 209 16.81 7.72 -21.83
C LYS A 209 15.98 9.00 -21.55
N TYR A 210 15.48 9.18 -20.32
CA TYR A 210 14.58 10.27 -19.94
C TYR A 210 15.07 11.00 -18.67
N PRO A 211 16.20 11.73 -18.73
CA PRO A 211 16.81 12.34 -17.54
C PRO A 211 15.94 13.44 -16.89
N ASP A 212 15.11 14.15 -17.67
CA ASP A 212 14.22 15.16 -17.13
C ASP A 212 13.09 14.54 -16.30
N ALA A 213 12.66 13.30 -16.61
CA ALA A 213 11.72 12.58 -15.77
C ALA A 213 12.32 12.30 -14.37
N LYS A 214 13.64 12.01 -14.26
CA LYS A 214 14.31 11.89 -12.96
C LYS A 214 14.21 13.19 -12.16
N LYS A 215 14.56 14.33 -12.75
CA LYS A 215 14.50 15.64 -12.06
C LYS A 215 13.12 15.96 -11.51
N ILE A 216 12.06 15.60 -12.23
CA ILE A 216 10.68 15.79 -11.77
C ILE A 216 10.41 14.96 -10.51
N ILE A 217 10.82 13.67 -10.51
CA ILE A 217 10.61 12.77 -9.39
C ILE A 217 11.46 13.17 -8.19
N ASP A 218 12.73 13.54 -8.40
CA ASP A 218 13.65 14.03 -7.37
C ASP A 218 13.01 15.20 -6.60
N LYS A 219 12.41 16.14 -7.33
CA LYS A 219 11.76 17.32 -6.73
C LYS A 219 10.51 16.94 -5.92
N ILE A 220 9.71 16.00 -6.40
CA ILE A 220 8.42 15.64 -5.75
C ILE A 220 8.64 14.71 -4.56
N CYS A 221 9.59 13.77 -4.66
CA CYS A 221 9.80 12.70 -3.72
C CYS A 221 11.11 12.84 -2.92
N ALA A 222 11.70 14.04 -2.81
CA ALA A 222 12.99 14.26 -2.15
C ALA A 222 13.06 13.63 -0.75
N GLU A 223 12.05 13.86 0.09
CA GLU A 223 11.98 13.31 1.45
C GLU A 223 11.93 11.77 1.47
N GLU A 224 11.19 11.16 0.53
CA GLU A 224 11.05 9.71 0.43
C GLU A 224 12.33 9.06 -0.10
N ILE A 225 12.95 9.71 -1.10
CA ILE A 225 14.22 9.28 -1.68
C ILE A 225 15.30 9.27 -0.61
N GLU A 226 15.45 10.36 0.15
CA GLU A 226 16.42 10.47 1.26
C GLU A 226 16.14 9.44 2.35
N LYS A 227 14.89 9.35 2.82
CA LYS A 227 14.48 8.48 3.92
C LYS A 227 14.75 7.00 3.66
N PHE A 228 14.54 6.54 2.41
CA PHE A 228 14.65 5.12 2.04
C PHE A 228 15.90 4.79 1.21
N GLY A 229 16.75 5.76 0.93
CA GLY A 229 17.98 5.56 0.18
C GLY A 229 17.73 5.19 -1.29
N TYR A 230 16.74 5.79 -1.92
CA TYR A 230 16.37 5.50 -3.32
C TYR A 230 17.17 6.28 -4.35
N ASP A 231 18.13 7.08 -3.93
CA ASP A 231 18.96 7.86 -4.86
C ASP A 231 19.85 6.94 -5.72
N PHE A 232 20.08 7.34 -6.97
CA PHE A 232 20.96 6.67 -7.90
C PHE A 232 21.52 7.68 -8.91
N GLU A 233 22.72 7.43 -9.37
CA GLU A 233 23.33 8.20 -10.44
C GLU A 233 23.02 7.60 -11.80
N ILE A 234 22.83 8.44 -12.81
CA ILE A 234 22.67 8.05 -14.20
C ILE A 234 24.09 7.89 -14.78
N SER A 235 24.56 6.66 -14.83
CA SER A 235 25.87 6.32 -15.46
C SER A 235 25.78 6.29 -16.99
#